data_cb8f2ae268cbb0307b2bae6a56bd75bf
#
_entry.id   cb8f2ae268cbb0307b2bae6a56bd75bf
#
_cell.length_a   1.000
_cell.length_b   1.000
_cell.length_c   1.000
_cell.angle_alpha   90.00
_cell.angle_beta   90.00
_cell.angle_gamma   90.00
#
_symmetry.space_group_name_H-M   'P 1'
#
loop_
_entity.id
_entity.type
_entity.pdbx_description
1 polymer ?
#
loop_
_entity_poly.entity_id
_entity_poly.type
_entity_poly.pdbx_seq_one_letter_code
_entity_poly.pdbx_strand_id
1 'polypeptide(L)'
;MRKITTLVWLLVCVLTCMLVFTGCGPDTHTLDVDELLLNTVKVELVEYKNENPKLIQNLSGKNKPKFDFDKVTPIATLDDSKIEDIINDLGKYDYLYWDRTLNEPIGKTLILHQSNGNMLVLFGCVYEDEKGSTHYHDGCIMFDKDGKYIEYIGDFGYVGMENIETKYFSTSESDTTS
;
A
#
# COMPACT_ATOMS: atom_id res chain seq x y z
N MET A 1 7.00 -49.10 30.93
CA MET A 1 6.04 -48.77 29.85
C MET A 1 5.33 -47.41 30.05
N ARG A 2 4.87 -47.00 31.24
CA ARG A 2 4.15 -45.73 31.47
C ARG A 2 4.96 -44.46 31.08
N LYS A 3 6.27 -44.42 31.28
CA LYS A 3 7.13 -43.22 30.97
C LYS A 3 7.28 -42.98 29.47
N ILE A 4 7.25 -44.00 28.65
CA ILE A 4 7.40 -43.85 27.18
C ILE A 4 6.09 -43.32 26.57
N THR A 5 4.95 -43.76 27.07
CA THR A 5 3.65 -43.24 26.62
C THR A 5 3.47 -41.78 26.94
N THR A 6 3.92 -41.32 28.12
CA THR A 6 3.85 -39.89 28.48
C THR A 6 4.75 -39.01 27.58
N LEU A 7 5.95 -39.50 27.24
CA LEU A 7 6.88 -38.81 26.36
C LEU A 7 6.32 -38.66 24.94
N VAL A 8 5.70 -39.71 24.41
CA VAL A 8 5.08 -39.69 23.07
C VAL A 8 3.90 -38.73 23.05
N TRP A 9 3.06 -38.69 24.08
CA TRP A 9 1.94 -37.74 24.19
C TRP A 9 2.43 -36.29 24.26
N LEU A 10 3.51 -36.03 25.01
CA LEU A 10 4.11 -34.69 25.09
C LEU A 10 4.69 -34.23 23.73
N LEU A 11 5.32 -35.14 23.00
CA LEU A 11 5.85 -34.87 21.67
C LEU A 11 4.73 -34.59 20.66
N VAL A 12 3.65 -35.32 20.69
CA VAL A 12 2.47 -35.10 19.84
C VAL A 12 1.80 -33.78 20.17
N CYS A 13 1.66 -33.39 21.45
CA CYS A 13 1.12 -32.09 21.84
C CYS A 13 2.01 -30.92 21.39
N VAL A 14 3.34 -31.03 21.49
CA VAL A 14 4.27 -30.01 21.02
C VAL A 14 4.22 -29.87 19.50
N LEU A 15 4.16 -31.00 18.76
CA LEU A 15 4.02 -30.99 17.30
C LEU A 15 2.67 -30.39 16.85
N THR A 16 1.58 -30.74 17.53
CA THR A 16 0.26 -30.15 17.22
C THR A 16 0.22 -28.65 17.57
N CYS A 17 0.80 -28.23 18.67
CA CYS A 17 0.92 -26.79 18.99
C CYS A 17 1.75 -26.05 17.93
N MET A 18 2.86 -26.60 17.45
CA MET A 18 3.65 -25.97 16.40
C MET A 18 2.88 -25.84 15.07
N LEU A 19 2.04 -26.81 14.73
CA LEU A 19 1.22 -26.76 13.51
C LEU A 19 0.06 -25.76 13.59
N VAL A 20 -0.41 -25.43 14.81
CA VAL A 20 -1.49 -24.44 15.00
C VAL A 20 -0.99 -23.00 14.96
N PHE A 21 0.32 -22.76 15.20
CA PHE A 21 0.90 -21.42 15.17
C PHE A 21 1.40 -20.97 13.78
N THR A 22 1.34 -21.81 12.75
CA THR A 22 1.84 -21.48 11.40
C THR A 22 0.79 -20.84 10.46
N GLY A 23 -0.28 -20.23 10.97
CA GLY A 23 -1.39 -19.85 10.11
C GLY A 23 -2.11 -18.52 10.36
N CYS A 24 -1.51 -17.54 11.03
CA CYS A 24 -2.17 -16.24 11.25
C CYS A 24 -1.23 -15.04 10.97
N GLY A 25 -0.53 -15.06 9.84
CA GLY A 25 0.13 -13.87 9.30
C GLY A 25 -0.73 -13.22 8.21
N PRO A 26 -0.48 -11.94 7.88
CA PRO A 26 -1.08 -11.33 6.70
C PRO A 26 -0.61 -12.08 5.45
N ASP A 27 -1.49 -12.18 4.47
CA ASP A 27 -1.08 -12.63 3.14
C ASP A 27 -0.19 -11.56 2.51
N THR A 28 0.76 -11.98 1.66
CA THR A 28 1.64 -11.07 0.96
C THR A 28 1.31 -11.11 -0.52
N HIS A 29 1.01 -9.95 -1.08
CA HIS A 29 0.76 -9.78 -2.51
C HIS A 29 1.93 -9.06 -3.17
N THR A 30 2.09 -9.23 -4.47
CA THR A 30 3.04 -8.49 -5.32
C THR A 30 2.26 -7.83 -6.45
N LEU A 31 2.77 -6.73 -6.97
CA LEU A 31 2.19 -6.08 -8.15
C LEU A 31 2.50 -6.91 -9.42
N ASP A 32 1.54 -6.98 -10.32
CA ASP A 32 1.80 -7.45 -11.68
C ASP A 32 2.53 -6.36 -12.46
N VAL A 33 3.87 -6.45 -12.44
CA VAL A 33 4.76 -5.46 -13.07
C VAL A 33 4.55 -5.42 -14.57
N ASP A 34 4.36 -6.56 -15.22
CA ASP A 34 4.18 -6.63 -16.68
C ASP A 34 2.87 -5.95 -17.10
N GLU A 35 1.79 -6.16 -16.34
CA GLU A 35 0.52 -5.48 -16.58
C GLU A 35 0.63 -3.96 -16.37
N LEU A 36 1.32 -3.54 -15.31
CA LEU A 36 1.53 -2.13 -15.03
C LEU A 36 2.38 -1.45 -16.11
N LEU A 37 3.46 -2.07 -16.58
CA LEU A 37 4.30 -1.53 -17.65
C LEU A 37 3.53 -1.35 -18.96
N LEU A 38 2.62 -2.28 -19.28
CA LEU A 38 1.81 -2.20 -20.50
C LEU A 38 0.74 -1.10 -20.42
N ASN A 39 0.23 -0.81 -19.22
CA ASN A 39 -0.97 0.02 -19.07
C ASN A 39 -0.70 1.41 -18.48
N THR A 40 0.40 1.64 -17.74
CA THR A 40 0.67 2.92 -17.12
C THR A 40 1.10 3.96 -18.15
N VAL A 41 0.38 5.05 -18.22
CA VAL A 41 0.62 6.16 -19.17
C VAL A 41 1.11 7.43 -18.49
N LYS A 42 0.99 7.54 -17.16
CA LYS A 42 1.41 8.70 -16.38
C LYS A 42 1.58 8.31 -14.92
N VAL A 43 2.56 8.92 -14.25
CA VAL A 43 2.77 8.78 -12.80
C VAL A 43 2.84 10.16 -12.17
N GLU A 44 2.06 10.38 -11.12
CA GLU A 44 1.99 11.64 -10.40
C GLU A 44 2.19 11.43 -8.90
N LEU A 45 2.94 12.33 -8.30
CA LEU A 45 2.96 12.55 -6.86
C LEU A 45 2.00 13.69 -6.53
N VAL A 46 1.08 13.45 -5.60
CA VAL A 46 0.07 14.42 -5.20
C VAL A 46 -0.01 14.51 -3.68
N GLU A 47 -0.54 15.62 -3.17
CA GLU A 47 -1.01 15.73 -1.79
C GLU A 47 -2.51 15.42 -1.76
N TYR A 48 -2.91 14.38 -1.00
CA TYR A 48 -4.31 14.03 -0.81
C TYR A 48 -4.79 14.56 0.54
N LYS A 49 -5.64 15.58 0.50
CA LYS A 49 -6.16 16.26 1.69
C LYS A 49 -7.34 15.50 2.28
N ASN A 50 -7.11 14.79 3.35
CA ASN A 50 -8.16 14.10 4.10
C ASN A 50 -8.03 14.43 5.60
N GLU A 51 -8.85 15.36 6.07
CA GLU A 51 -8.77 15.83 7.48
C GLU A 51 -9.20 14.76 8.49
N ASN A 52 -10.00 13.80 8.06
CA ASN A 52 -10.51 12.73 8.92
C ASN A 52 -10.46 11.38 8.19
N PRO A 53 -9.25 10.84 7.94
CA PRO A 53 -9.12 9.56 7.27
C PRO A 53 -9.72 8.44 8.12
N LYS A 54 -10.49 7.59 7.48
CA LYS A 54 -11.18 6.50 8.16
C LYS A 54 -10.47 5.18 7.90
N LEU A 55 -10.44 4.37 8.94
CA LEU A 55 -10.16 2.95 8.80
C LEU A 55 -11.48 2.26 8.38
N ILE A 56 -11.54 1.76 7.17
CA ILE A 56 -12.70 1.06 6.64
C ILE A 56 -12.62 -0.39 7.09
N GLN A 57 -13.49 -0.77 8.00
CA GLN A 57 -13.64 -2.15 8.44
C GLN A 57 -14.71 -2.83 7.59
N ASN A 58 -14.42 -4.04 7.14
CA ASN A 58 -15.35 -4.87 6.39
C ASN A 58 -15.68 -4.29 4.99
N LEU A 59 -14.84 -4.62 4.01
CA LEU A 59 -14.96 -4.18 2.59
C LEU A 59 -16.21 -4.70 1.85
N SER A 60 -17.11 -5.39 2.55
CA SER A 60 -18.35 -5.91 1.96
C SER A 60 -19.42 -4.84 1.84
N GLY A 61 -20.05 -4.73 0.68
CA GLY A 61 -21.24 -3.92 0.45
C GLY A 61 -20.95 -2.42 0.22
N LYS A 62 -21.59 -1.53 1.01
CA LYS A 62 -21.58 -0.07 0.80
C LYS A 62 -20.35 0.66 1.36
N ASN A 63 -19.49 -0.05 2.08
CA ASN A 63 -18.33 0.53 2.79
C ASN A 63 -17.04 0.49 1.97
N LYS A 64 -17.12 0.62 0.66
CA LYS A 64 -15.93 0.70 -0.20
C LYS A 64 -15.37 2.12 -0.21
N PRO A 65 -14.04 2.31 -0.19
CA PRO A 65 -13.45 3.64 -0.31
C PRO A 65 -13.82 4.25 -1.67
N LYS A 66 -13.78 5.57 -1.71
CA LYS A 66 -13.93 6.33 -2.95
C LYS A 66 -12.75 7.30 -3.04
N PHE A 67 -12.10 7.34 -4.18
CA PHE A 67 -11.10 8.35 -4.46
C PHE A 67 -11.80 9.66 -4.86
N ASP A 68 -11.49 10.73 -4.15
CA ASP A 68 -12.11 12.03 -4.33
C ASP A 68 -11.11 12.99 -4.99
N PHE A 69 -11.33 13.29 -6.25
CA PHE A 69 -10.44 14.15 -7.03
C PHE A 69 -10.37 15.59 -6.52
N ASP A 70 -11.42 16.07 -5.82
CA ASP A 70 -11.44 17.42 -5.25
C ASP A 70 -10.46 17.56 -4.06
N LYS A 71 -9.99 16.45 -3.52
CA LYS A 71 -9.00 16.39 -2.44
C LYS A 71 -7.55 16.35 -2.92
N VAL A 72 -7.33 16.25 -4.22
CA VAL A 72 -6.01 16.09 -4.84
C VAL A 72 -5.37 17.44 -5.12
N THR A 73 -4.15 17.63 -4.65
CA THR A 73 -3.30 18.76 -5.03
C THR A 73 -2.04 18.22 -5.71
N PRO A 74 -1.81 18.46 -7.00
CA PRO A 74 -0.61 17.97 -7.70
C PRO A 74 0.67 18.55 -7.07
N ILE A 75 1.68 17.68 -6.89
CA ILE A 75 3.03 18.07 -6.45
C ILE A 75 3.99 17.98 -7.63
N ALA A 76 4.07 16.83 -8.29
CA ALA A 76 4.97 16.57 -9.40
C ALA A 76 4.41 15.49 -10.33
N THR A 77 4.80 15.58 -11.60
CA THR A 77 4.60 14.52 -12.59
C THR A 77 5.95 13.90 -12.93
N LEU A 78 6.03 12.58 -12.95
CA LEU A 78 7.25 11.87 -13.31
C LEU A 78 7.50 11.99 -14.81
N ASP A 79 8.77 12.11 -15.18
CA ASP A 79 9.19 12.04 -16.58
C ASP A 79 8.89 10.66 -17.15
N ASP A 80 8.34 10.60 -18.37
CA ASP A 80 7.93 9.34 -19.02
C ASP A 80 9.07 8.32 -19.12
N SER A 81 10.32 8.79 -19.29
CA SER A 81 11.51 7.92 -19.34
C SER A 81 11.81 7.18 -18.04
N LYS A 82 11.19 7.58 -16.93
CA LYS A 82 11.37 6.96 -15.61
C LYS A 82 10.20 6.09 -15.18
N ILE A 83 9.13 5.99 -15.99
CA ILE A 83 7.95 5.20 -15.64
C ILE A 83 8.31 3.72 -15.48
N GLU A 84 9.12 3.16 -16.36
CA GLU A 84 9.59 1.78 -16.26
C GLU A 84 10.37 1.53 -14.97
N ASP A 85 11.28 2.43 -14.63
CA ASP A 85 12.12 2.31 -13.42
C ASP A 85 11.29 2.30 -12.13
N ILE A 86 10.33 3.23 -12.01
CA ILE A 86 9.50 3.31 -10.80
C ILE A 86 8.57 2.09 -10.67
N ILE A 87 8.00 1.59 -11.77
CA ILE A 87 7.16 0.39 -11.76
C ILE A 87 7.98 -0.84 -11.35
N ASN A 88 9.18 -1.01 -11.89
CA ASN A 88 10.09 -2.08 -11.50
C ASN A 88 10.49 -2.00 -10.02
N ASP A 89 10.66 -0.80 -9.48
CA ASP A 89 10.94 -0.63 -8.06
C ASP A 89 9.71 -0.95 -7.20
N LEU A 90 8.52 -0.51 -7.60
CA LEU A 90 7.28 -0.83 -6.92
C LEU A 90 7.01 -2.35 -6.88
N GLY A 91 7.39 -3.06 -7.93
CA GLY A 91 7.29 -4.54 -7.99
C GLY A 91 8.21 -5.29 -7.03
N LYS A 92 9.18 -4.62 -6.40
CA LYS A 92 10.08 -5.23 -5.40
C LYS A 92 9.52 -5.20 -3.98
N TYR A 93 8.44 -4.48 -3.75
CA TYR A 93 7.81 -4.41 -2.44
C TYR A 93 6.83 -5.56 -2.23
N ASP A 94 6.76 -6.04 -1.00
CA ASP A 94 5.72 -6.93 -0.52
C ASP A 94 4.56 -6.10 0.01
N TYR A 95 3.37 -6.34 -0.51
CA TYR A 95 2.15 -5.66 -0.09
C TYR A 95 1.41 -6.54 0.90
N LEU A 96 1.32 -6.10 2.16
CA LEU A 96 0.68 -6.87 3.22
C LEU A 96 -0.84 -6.76 3.09
N TYR A 97 -1.50 -7.87 2.84
CA TYR A 97 -2.94 -7.91 2.69
C TYR A 97 -3.63 -8.34 4.00
N TRP A 98 -4.50 -7.47 4.51
CA TRP A 98 -5.33 -7.73 5.66
C TRP A 98 -6.80 -7.79 5.24
N ASP A 99 -7.42 -8.92 5.36
CA ASP A 99 -8.78 -9.22 4.86
C ASP A 99 -9.90 -8.31 5.43
N ARG A 100 -9.60 -7.44 6.38
CA ARG A 100 -10.63 -6.79 7.21
C ARG A 100 -10.55 -5.28 7.32
N THR A 101 -9.44 -4.68 6.98
CA THR A 101 -9.24 -3.24 7.20
C THR A 101 -8.54 -2.59 6.03
N LEU A 102 -9.00 -1.42 5.65
CA LEU A 102 -8.43 -0.59 4.60
C LEU A 102 -8.37 0.85 5.09
N ASN A 103 -7.26 1.51 4.88
CA ASN A 103 -7.13 2.95 5.12
C ASN A 103 -7.63 3.76 3.93
N GLU A 104 -8.23 4.93 4.20
CA GLU A 104 -8.46 5.93 3.15
C GLU A 104 -7.16 6.66 2.83
N PRO A 105 -6.94 7.08 1.56
CA PRO A 105 -5.77 7.88 1.20
C PRO A 105 -5.67 9.17 2.02
N ILE A 106 -4.44 9.53 2.39
CA ILE A 106 -4.10 10.77 3.07
C ILE A 106 -2.63 11.12 2.82
N GLY A 107 -2.32 12.42 2.76
CA GLY A 107 -0.97 12.92 2.61
C GLY A 107 -0.38 12.65 1.22
N LYS A 108 0.93 12.50 1.15
CA LYS A 108 1.61 12.22 -0.10
C LYS A 108 1.15 10.89 -0.68
N THR A 109 0.71 10.94 -1.91
CA THR A 109 0.06 9.84 -2.61
C THR A 109 0.62 9.74 -4.02
N LEU A 110 1.02 8.54 -4.42
CA LEU A 110 1.47 8.23 -5.77
C LEU A 110 0.29 7.67 -6.57
N ILE A 111 0.07 8.23 -7.76
CA ILE A 111 -0.99 7.80 -8.66
C ILE A 111 -0.38 7.33 -9.97
N LEU A 112 -0.59 6.06 -10.31
CA LEU A 112 -0.27 5.50 -11.62
C LEU A 112 -1.55 5.47 -12.46
N HIS A 113 -1.62 6.33 -13.46
CA HIS A 113 -2.75 6.40 -14.40
C HIS A 113 -2.59 5.36 -15.48
N GLN A 114 -3.63 4.57 -15.71
CA GLN A 114 -3.64 3.53 -16.72
C GLN A 114 -4.37 3.98 -18.00
N SER A 115 -4.00 3.40 -19.12
CA SER A 115 -4.56 3.71 -20.44
C SER A 115 -6.07 3.44 -20.54
N ASN A 116 -6.62 2.54 -19.74
CA ASN A 116 -8.05 2.24 -19.64
C ASN A 116 -8.81 3.22 -18.72
N GLY A 117 -8.12 4.20 -18.14
CA GLY A 117 -8.66 5.19 -17.20
C GLY A 117 -8.66 4.77 -15.74
N ASN A 118 -8.26 3.54 -15.41
CA ASN A 118 -8.08 3.13 -14.02
C ASN A 118 -6.86 3.81 -13.40
N MET A 119 -6.80 3.81 -12.08
CA MET A 119 -5.69 4.38 -11.31
C MET A 119 -5.26 3.42 -10.23
N LEU A 120 -3.94 3.15 -10.16
CA LEU A 120 -3.34 2.53 -9.00
C LEU A 120 -2.87 3.64 -8.06
N VAL A 121 -3.38 3.65 -6.84
CA VAL A 121 -3.14 4.69 -5.84
C VAL A 121 -2.39 4.09 -4.68
N LEU A 122 -1.15 4.57 -4.45
CA LEU A 122 -0.29 4.16 -3.35
C LEU A 122 -0.10 5.32 -2.40
N PHE A 123 -0.23 5.07 -1.11
CA PHE A 123 0.00 6.07 -0.06
C PHE A 123 0.60 5.41 1.16
N GLY A 124 1.35 6.19 1.92
CA GLY A 124 1.91 5.76 3.19
C GLY A 124 2.33 6.98 3.98
N CYS A 125 1.69 7.20 5.11
CA CYS A 125 2.02 8.30 6.00
C CYS A 125 1.88 7.92 7.47
N VAL A 126 2.51 8.71 8.29
CA VAL A 126 2.36 8.69 9.75
C VAL A 126 1.76 10.04 10.14
N TYR A 127 0.67 10.04 10.86
CA TYR A 127 0.10 11.27 11.37
C TYR A 127 -0.27 11.14 12.86
N GLU A 128 -0.34 12.27 13.53
CA GLU A 128 -0.73 12.37 14.94
C GLU A 128 -2.13 12.98 15.01
N ASP A 129 -3.04 12.32 15.72
CA ASP A 129 -4.39 12.83 15.93
C ASP A 129 -4.43 13.96 16.98
N GLU A 130 -5.58 14.61 17.13
CA GLU A 130 -5.79 15.70 18.11
C GLU A 130 -5.52 15.29 19.57
N LYS A 131 -5.42 13.99 19.87
CA LYS A 131 -5.13 13.45 21.20
C LYS A 131 -3.65 13.08 21.38
N GLY A 132 -2.82 13.30 20.36
CA GLY A 132 -1.41 12.95 20.37
C GLY A 132 -1.15 11.47 20.10
N SER A 133 -2.10 10.73 19.52
CA SER A 133 -1.90 9.34 19.14
C SER A 133 -1.34 9.24 17.73
N THR A 134 -0.28 8.46 17.57
CA THR A 134 0.34 8.20 16.27
C THR A 134 -0.43 7.13 15.51
N HIS A 135 -0.78 7.44 14.26
CA HIS A 135 -1.48 6.55 13.35
C HIS A 135 -0.65 6.32 12.09
N TYR A 136 -0.67 5.08 11.60
CA TYR A 136 -0.06 4.68 10.34
C TYR A 136 -1.19 4.45 9.34
N HIS A 137 -1.16 5.18 8.23
CA HIS A 137 -2.11 5.03 7.13
C HIS A 137 -1.34 4.74 5.86
N ASP A 138 -1.55 3.57 5.33
CA ASP A 138 -0.92 3.12 4.10
C ASP A 138 -1.86 2.23 3.30
N GLY A 139 -1.54 2.05 2.03
CA GLY A 139 -2.31 1.20 1.15
C GLY A 139 -1.93 1.33 -0.32
N CYS A 140 -2.29 0.30 -1.04
CA CYS A 140 -2.22 0.22 -2.50
C CYS A 140 -3.58 -0.21 -3.02
N ILE A 141 -4.29 0.68 -3.72
CA ILE A 141 -5.69 0.53 -4.09
C ILE A 141 -5.88 0.84 -5.57
N MET A 142 -6.61 -0.01 -6.27
CA MET A 142 -7.07 0.26 -7.63
C MET A 142 -8.45 0.94 -7.60
N PHE A 143 -8.56 2.05 -8.34
CA PHE A 143 -9.82 2.76 -8.58
C PHE A 143 -10.12 2.86 -10.07
N ASP A 144 -11.40 2.97 -10.42
CA ASP A 144 -11.80 3.31 -11.78
C ASP A 144 -11.66 4.82 -12.06
N LYS A 145 -11.92 5.22 -13.30
CA LYS A 145 -11.87 6.62 -13.76
C LYS A 145 -12.82 7.58 -13.02
N ASP A 146 -13.83 7.06 -12.35
CA ASP A 146 -14.81 7.82 -11.55
C ASP A 146 -14.45 7.78 -10.05
N GLY A 147 -13.29 7.24 -9.70
CA GLY A 147 -12.80 7.11 -8.32
C GLY A 147 -13.50 6.02 -7.52
N LYS A 148 -14.20 5.09 -8.16
CA LYS A 148 -14.82 3.97 -7.46
C LYS A 148 -13.79 2.87 -7.23
N TYR A 149 -13.86 2.27 -6.06
CA TYR A 149 -13.04 1.15 -5.67
C TYR A 149 -13.19 -0.04 -6.62
N ILE A 150 -12.08 -0.56 -7.10
CA ILE A 150 -11.99 -1.82 -7.83
C ILE A 150 -11.43 -2.90 -6.90
N GLU A 151 -10.20 -2.70 -6.38
CA GLU A 151 -9.46 -3.71 -5.65
C GLU A 151 -8.50 -3.07 -4.64
N TYR A 152 -8.28 -3.76 -3.52
CA TYR A 152 -7.20 -3.48 -2.57
C TYR A 152 -6.11 -4.52 -2.74
N ILE A 153 -4.90 -4.07 -3.01
CA ILE A 153 -3.75 -4.94 -3.24
C ILE A 153 -3.03 -5.26 -1.93
N GLY A 154 -2.90 -4.27 -1.06
CA GLY A 154 -2.28 -4.44 0.25
C GLY A 154 -1.69 -3.14 0.79
N ASP A 155 -1.11 -3.21 1.98
CA ASP A 155 -0.40 -2.09 2.59
C ASP A 155 0.98 -1.92 1.95
N PHE A 156 1.31 -0.69 1.55
CA PHE A 156 2.58 -0.35 0.90
C PHE A 156 3.65 0.08 1.91
N GLY A 157 3.22 0.59 3.06
CA GLY A 157 4.06 1.11 4.12
C GLY A 157 4.59 2.53 3.86
N TYR A 158 4.68 3.34 4.92
CA TYR A 158 5.16 4.72 4.82
C TYR A 158 6.64 4.79 4.38
N VAL A 159 7.48 3.83 4.78
CA VAL A 159 8.89 3.75 4.37
C VAL A 159 9.01 3.52 2.86
N GLY A 160 8.11 2.71 2.29
CA GLY A 160 8.04 2.52 0.83
C GLY A 160 7.73 3.82 0.12
N MET A 161 6.76 4.58 0.61
CA MET A 161 6.38 5.87 0.05
C MET A 161 7.51 6.90 0.12
N GLU A 162 8.21 7.01 1.27
CA GLU A 162 9.35 7.90 1.47
C GLU A 162 10.52 7.57 0.53
N ASN A 163 10.81 6.27 0.35
CA ASN A 163 11.87 5.81 -0.55
C ASN A 163 11.56 6.18 -2.01
N ILE A 164 10.33 5.96 -2.46
CA ILE A 164 9.88 6.29 -3.83
C ILE A 164 9.92 7.81 -4.05
N GLU A 165 9.40 8.59 -3.11
CA GLU A 165 9.45 10.05 -3.19
C GLU A 165 10.88 10.54 -3.29
N THR A 166 11.76 10.11 -2.39
CA THR A 166 13.16 10.53 -2.35
C THR A 166 13.89 10.19 -3.65
N LYS A 167 13.65 8.99 -4.20
CA LYS A 167 14.35 8.52 -5.39
C LYS A 167 13.88 9.21 -6.68
N TYR A 168 12.59 9.47 -6.81
CA TYR A 168 11.99 9.86 -8.09
C TYR A 168 11.50 11.30 -8.16
N PHE A 169 11.21 11.94 -7.01
CA PHE A 169 10.58 13.25 -6.97
C PHE A 169 11.37 14.31 -6.18
N SER A 170 12.44 13.94 -5.45
CA SER A 170 13.28 14.94 -4.83
C SER A 170 14.03 15.70 -5.94
N THR A 171 13.81 17.00 -6.02
CA THR A 171 14.68 17.88 -6.80
C THR A 171 16.07 17.82 -6.20
N SER A 172 17.06 17.33 -6.96
CA SER A 172 18.46 17.54 -6.62
C SER A 172 18.72 19.07 -6.54
N GLU A 173 18.79 19.62 -5.34
CA GLU A 173 19.39 20.93 -5.11
C GLU A 173 20.89 20.84 -5.42
N SER A 174 21.24 20.79 -6.69
CA SER A 174 22.61 20.93 -7.14
C SER A 174 22.61 21.47 -8.56
N ASP A 175 22.38 22.79 -8.68
CA ASP A 175 23.00 23.62 -9.73
C ASP A 175 22.63 25.09 -9.53
N THR A 176 23.06 25.65 -8.38
CA THR A 176 23.19 27.15 -8.26
C THR A 176 24.45 27.48 -7.45
N THR A 177 25.60 27.14 -8.03
CA THR A 177 26.85 27.82 -7.70
C THR A 177 27.64 28.00 -9.00
N SER A 178 27.40 29.13 -9.65
CA SER A 178 28.34 29.71 -10.61
C SER A 178 28.32 31.20 -10.43
#